data_6b8bd773ea522723e61e7d554c87e467
#
_entry.id   6b8bd773ea522723e61e7d554c87e467
#
_cell.length_a   1.000
_cell.length_b   1.000
_cell.length_c   1.000
_cell.angle_alpha   90.00
_cell.angle_beta   90.00
_cell.angle_gamma   90.00
#
_symmetry.space_group_name_H-M   'P 1'
#
loop_
_entity.id
_entity.type
_entity.pdbx_description
1 polymer ?
#
loop_
_entity_poly.entity_id
_entity_poly.type
_entity_poly.pdbx_seq_one_letter_code
_entity_poly.pdbx_strand_id
1 'polypeptide(L)'
;INKKKLMIKKLTIPIIIIIFLFLGCSSMKIKENVERKLQTLPLTESIVIIEENENIVLGNDDVKIGMFEINDGGLTFDCSYEKVKNIAKQKARIFGGNSVKIIEHKLPNTWSTCHRIKFIVYKLSNTENYQTEIVWSKKNTLKWELFKGIPKVDKSSFFCGYIDVEFNEMNFPKGKGKADITPIFLFDCSYVQPLKKNKYLLDYNQVKFDLLEFYSRKMRSEFQKSNINSEDKWLKFAKKIYDNIYKEYETDLFNLETETNFGEDYSRLLSWKFKSDENLNKSKEFSTENY
;
A
#
# COMPACT_ATOMS: atom_id res chain seq x y z
N ILE A 1 15.14 -71.90 6.28
CA ILE A 1 16.23 -70.99 5.88
C ILE A 1 15.59 -69.87 5.08
N ASN A 2 15.81 -68.57 5.47
CA ASN A 2 15.47 -67.31 4.75
C ASN A 2 14.01 -66.80 4.78
N LYS A 3 13.60 -66.23 5.91
CA LYS A 3 12.52 -65.26 5.96
C LYS A 3 12.82 -64.08 6.91
N LYS A 4 14.04 -63.56 7.01
CA LYS A 4 14.41 -62.45 7.91
C LYS A 4 15.15 -61.29 7.28
N LYS A 5 15.05 -61.06 5.97
CA LYS A 5 15.82 -59.99 5.30
C LYS A 5 15.02 -59.02 4.45
N LEU A 6 13.71 -58.89 4.66
CA LEU A 6 12.88 -58.02 3.82
C LEU A 6 12.05 -56.98 4.60
N MET A 7 12.41 -56.62 5.84
CA MET A 7 11.59 -55.70 6.66
C MET A 7 12.32 -54.44 7.13
N ILE A 8 13.53 -54.16 6.62
CA ILE A 8 14.28 -52.96 7.05
C ILE A 8 14.31 -51.85 5.98
N LYS A 9 13.85 -52.09 4.76
CA LYS A 9 13.91 -51.07 3.67
C LYS A 9 12.66 -50.19 3.45
N LYS A 10 11.61 -50.34 4.28
CA LYS A 10 10.36 -49.54 4.11
C LYS A 10 10.15 -48.43 5.13
N LEU A 11 11.08 -48.20 6.07
CA LEU A 11 10.86 -47.22 7.15
C LEU A 11 11.71 -45.93 7.04
N THR A 12 12.61 -45.85 6.09
CA THR A 12 13.52 -44.69 5.96
C THR A 12 13.05 -43.63 4.99
N ILE A 13 12.13 -43.93 4.07
CA ILE A 13 11.64 -42.97 3.05
C ILE A 13 10.60 -41.97 3.62
N PRO A 14 9.66 -42.35 4.54
CA PRO A 14 8.69 -41.36 5.05
C PRO A 14 9.28 -40.37 6.04
N ILE A 15 10.41 -40.66 6.69
CA ILE A 15 11.04 -39.73 7.67
C ILE A 15 11.73 -38.56 6.99
N ILE A 16 12.32 -38.76 5.81
CA ILE A 16 12.97 -37.68 5.05
C ILE A 16 11.95 -36.72 4.44
N ILE A 17 10.76 -37.19 4.06
CA ILE A 17 9.68 -36.36 3.50
C ILE A 17 9.02 -35.50 4.60
N ILE A 18 8.98 -35.95 5.84
CA ILE A 18 8.39 -35.19 6.96
C ILE A 18 9.30 -34.04 7.42
N ILE A 19 10.63 -34.14 7.23
CA ILE A 19 11.55 -33.04 7.58
C ILE A 19 11.45 -31.84 6.63
N PHE A 20 10.95 -32.02 5.38
CA PHE A 20 10.75 -30.92 4.43
C PHE A 20 9.46 -30.14 4.64
N LEU A 21 8.53 -30.57 5.49
CA LEU A 21 7.25 -29.87 5.74
C LEU A 21 7.30 -28.83 6.87
N PHE A 22 8.43 -28.65 7.53
CA PHE A 22 8.64 -27.63 8.57
C PHE A 22 9.54 -26.45 8.15
N LEU A 23 9.79 -26.28 6.86
CA LEU A 23 10.38 -25.04 6.37
C LEU A 23 9.29 -23.98 6.35
N GLY A 24 9.01 -23.39 7.51
CA GLY A 24 8.09 -22.26 7.64
C GLY A 24 8.50 -21.16 6.67
N CYS A 25 7.51 -20.49 6.07
CA CYS A 25 7.73 -19.29 5.28
C CYS A 25 8.60 -18.32 6.07
N SER A 26 9.81 -18.09 5.59
CA SER A 26 10.70 -17.13 6.19
C SER A 26 10.35 -15.74 5.67
N SER A 27 10.10 -14.82 6.58
CA SER A 27 9.96 -13.40 6.25
C SER A 27 11.29 -12.83 5.75
N MET A 28 11.26 -11.74 4.99
CA MET A 28 12.47 -11.02 4.59
C MET A 28 13.27 -10.58 5.81
N LYS A 29 14.60 -10.69 5.75
CA LYS A 29 15.49 -10.28 6.84
C LYS A 29 15.77 -8.80 6.75
N ILE A 30 15.50 -8.07 7.82
CA ILE A 30 15.74 -6.63 7.90
C ILE A 30 16.87 -6.39 8.89
N LYS A 31 17.92 -5.69 8.44
CA LYS A 31 18.95 -5.14 9.31
C LYS A 31 18.70 -3.65 9.47
N GLU A 32 18.77 -3.19 10.70
CA GLU A 32 18.47 -1.80 11.09
C GLU A 32 19.70 -1.20 11.80
N ASN A 33 20.19 -0.09 11.27
CA ASN A 33 21.17 0.74 11.92
C ASN A 33 20.56 2.13 12.13
N VAL A 34 19.86 2.29 13.25
CA VAL A 34 19.08 3.48 13.59
C VAL A 34 19.97 4.46 14.33
N GLU A 35 20.16 5.65 13.76
CA GLU A 35 20.91 6.77 14.37
C GLU A 35 19.99 7.66 15.21
N ARG A 36 18.72 7.76 14.80
CA ARG A 36 17.70 8.59 15.46
C ARG A 36 16.31 7.98 15.27
N LYS A 37 15.47 8.07 16.29
CA LYS A 37 14.05 7.71 16.19
C LYS A 37 13.22 8.95 16.48
N LEU A 38 12.32 9.28 15.56
CA LEU A 38 11.31 10.33 15.70
C LEU A 38 9.93 9.69 15.98
N GLN A 39 8.92 10.53 16.15
CA GLN A 39 7.55 10.06 16.29
C GLN A 39 7.10 9.35 15.01
N THR A 40 6.44 8.20 15.14
CA THR A 40 5.83 7.47 14.04
C THR A 40 4.89 8.37 13.23
N LEU A 41 5.00 8.33 11.91
CA LEU A 41 4.16 9.13 11.03
C LEU A 41 2.77 8.52 10.84
N PRO A 42 1.71 9.33 10.75
CA PRO A 42 0.37 8.85 10.45
C PRO A 42 0.29 8.28 9.03
N LEU A 43 -0.71 7.43 8.76
CA LEU A 43 -0.92 6.84 7.42
C LEU A 43 -1.19 7.91 6.34
N THR A 44 -1.75 9.05 6.72
CA THR A 44 -2.02 10.18 5.82
C THR A 44 -0.77 10.88 5.27
N GLU A 45 0.40 10.66 5.88
CA GLU A 45 1.65 11.21 5.37
C GLU A 45 2.30 10.21 4.40
N SER A 46 2.43 10.60 3.12
CA SER A 46 3.07 9.77 2.10
C SER A 46 4.57 9.66 2.36
N ILE A 47 5.12 8.46 2.16
CA ILE A 47 6.55 8.20 2.24
C ILE A 47 7.10 8.15 0.81
N VAL A 48 7.98 9.08 0.46
CA VAL A 48 8.56 9.10 -0.87
C VAL A 48 9.70 8.10 -1.01
N ILE A 49 9.77 7.45 -2.17
CA ILE A 49 10.92 6.63 -2.58
C ILE A 49 11.77 7.47 -3.52
N ILE A 50 13.06 7.54 -3.23
CA ILE A 50 14.08 8.16 -4.09
C ILE A 50 14.94 7.02 -4.59
N GLU A 51 14.83 6.71 -5.88
CA GLU A 51 15.48 5.56 -6.49
C GLU A 51 17.01 5.70 -6.48
N GLU A 52 17.74 4.58 -6.70
CA GLU A 52 19.20 4.54 -6.62
C GLU A 52 19.89 5.58 -7.53
N ASN A 53 19.35 5.75 -8.74
CA ASN A 53 19.86 6.67 -9.77
C ASN A 53 19.41 8.14 -9.59
N GLU A 54 18.55 8.43 -8.63
CA GLU A 54 18.08 9.79 -8.35
C GLU A 54 18.93 10.46 -7.28
N ASN A 55 19.23 11.73 -7.46
CA ASN A 55 19.97 12.49 -6.47
C ASN A 55 19.03 13.03 -5.39
N ILE A 56 19.48 12.94 -4.13
CA ILE A 56 18.82 13.62 -3.01
C ILE A 56 19.56 14.93 -2.72
N VAL A 57 18.79 16.00 -2.60
CA VAL A 57 19.31 17.31 -2.15
C VAL A 57 18.89 17.49 -0.69
N LEU A 58 19.86 17.53 0.20
CA LEU A 58 19.61 17.70 1.64
C LEU A 58 19.74 19.16 2.03
N GLY A 59 18.73 19.66 2.74
CA GLY A 59 18.72 20.96 3.42
C GLY A 59 19.25 20.89 4.85
N ASN A 60 19.40 22.05 5.48
CA ASN A 60 19.93 22.14 6.86
C ASN A 60 18.99 21.51 7.90
N ASP A 61 17.67 21.49 7.63
CA ASP A 61 16.65 20.97 8.54
C ASP A 61 16.34 19.49 8.31
N ASP A 62 16.97 18.88 7.30
CA ASP A 62 16.74 17.47 6.97
C ASP A 62 17.49 16.57 7.96
N VAL A 63 16.80 15.52 8.40
CA VAL A 63 17.31 14.63 9.44
C VAL A 63 17.49 13.23 8.89
N LYS A 64 18.73 12.71 8.98
CA LYS A 64 19.00 11.30 8.77
C LYS A 64 18.49 10.48 9.96
N ILE A 65 17.67 9.48 9.68
CA ILE A 65 17.09 8.57 10.68
C ILE A 65 17.98 7.34 10.88
N GLY A 66 18.46 6.75 9.79
CA GLY A 66 19.32 5.57 9.84
C GLY A 66 19.47 4.89 8.50
N MET A 67 20.21 3.78 8.50
CA MET A 67 20.46 2.94 7.35
C MET A 67 19.87 1.56 7.58
N PHE A 68 19.23 1.02 6.55
CA PHE A 68 18.50 -0.25 6.60
C PHE A 68 18.89 -1.13 5.43
N GLU A 69 18.80 -2.44 5.63
CA GLU A 69 18.95 -3.43 4.56
C GLU A 69 17.78 -4.42 4.62
N ILE A 70 17.15 -4.67 3.47
CA ILE A 70 16.18 -5.74 3.29
C ILE A 70 16.84 -6.82 2.45
N ASN A 71 16.98 -8.01 3.03
CA ASN A 71 17.62 -9.15 2.44
C ASN A 71 16.65 -10.33 2.33
N ASP A 72 17.00 -11.28 1.46
CA ASP A 72 16.28 -12.55 1.35
C ASP A 72 16.30 -13.31 2.67
N GLY A 73 15.14 -13.75 3.12
CA GLY A 73 14.97 -14.56 4.33
C GLY A 73 15.08 -16.07 4.07
N GLY A 74 15.11 -16.48 2.81
CA GLY A 74 15.07 -17.87 2.36
C GLY A 74 13.82 -18.16 1.53
N LEU A 75 12.87 -18.94 2.02
CA LEU A 75 11.62 -19.24 1.32
C LEU A 75 10.60 -18.11 1.52
N THR A 76 10.74 -17.02 0.77
CA THR A 76 9.83 -15.87 0.79
C THR A 76 8.88 -15.94 -0.41
N PHE A 77 7.55 -15.89 -0.18
CA PHE A 77 6.55 -16.01 -1.25
C PHE A 77 6.45 -14.78 -2.15
N ASP A 78 6.50 -13.59 -1.56
CA ASP A 78 6.47 -12.32 -2.29
C ASP A 78 7.63 -11.44 -1.84
N CYS A 79 8.56 -11.26 -2.73
CA CYS A 79 9.70 -10.39 -2.58
C CYS A 79 9.98 -9.60 -3.87
N SER A 80 8.88 -9.24 -4.56
CA SER A 80 8.90 -8.30 -5.68
C SER A 80 9.51 -6.96 -5.25
N TYR A 81 9.99 -6.18 -6.21
CA TYR A 81 10.57 -4.88 -5.91
C TYR A 81 9.57 -3.95 -5.20
N GLU A 82 8.29 -3.96 -5.65
CA GLU A 82 7.23 -3.19 -5.00
C GLU A 82 7.03 -3.62 -3.53
N LYS A 83 7.00 -4.93 -3.25
CA LYS A 83 6.88 -5.42 -1.88
C LYS A 83 8.04 -4.97 -0.99
N VAL A 84 9.26 -5.01 -1.52
CA VAL A 84 10.47 -4.55 -0.81
C VAL A 84 10.41 -3.05 -0.54
N LYS A 85 9.96 -2.24 -1.51
CA LYS A 85 9.74 -0.79 -1.33
C LYS A 85 8.67 -0.50 -0.29
N ASN A 86 7.57 -1.25 -0.27
CA ASN A 86 6.53 -1.09 0.73
C ASN A 86 7.02 -1.39 2.15
N ILE A 87 7.82 -2.45 2.32
CA ILE A 87 8.48 -2.74 3.60
C ILE A 87 9.39 -1.58 4.02
N ALA A 88 10.14 -0.99 3.08
CA ALA A 88 11.00 0.15 3.35
C ALA A 88 10.18 1.40 3.76
N LYS A 89 9.05 1.68 3.09
CA LYS A 89 8.10 2.75 3.48
C LYS A 89 7.56 2.53 4.90
N GLN A 90 7.15 1.30 5.25
CA GLN A 90 6.67 0.97 6.60
C GLN A 90 7.75 1.21 7.66
N LYS A 91 9.00 0.79 7.40
CA LYS A 91 10.13 1.06 8.32
C LYS A 91 10.38 2.56 8.46
N ALA A 92 10.41 3.32 7.37
CA ALA A 92 10.54 4.76 7.42
C ALA A 92 9.46 5.39 8.29
N ARG A 93 8.19 5.04 8.10
CA ARG A 93 7.05 5.51 8.89
C ARG A 93 7.21 5.24 10.39
N ILE A 94 7.56 4.00 10.77
CA ILE A 94 7.73 3.58 12.17
C ILE A 94 8.82 4.39 12.87
N PHE A 95 9.90 4.74 12.16
CA PHE A 95 10.99 5.52 12.70
C PHE A 95 10.82 7.04 12.52
N GLY A 96 9.68 7.49 11.94
CA GLY A 96 9.33 8.90 11.78
C GLY A 96 9.98 9.58 10.57
N GLY A 97 10.50 8.81 9.61
CA GLY A 97 11.00 9.31 8.35
C GLY A 97 9.91 9.39 7.28
N ASN A 98 9.99 10.40 6.41
CA ASN A 98 9.06 10.61 5.30
C ASN A 98 9.68 10.31 3.92
N SER A 99 10.92 9.83 3.91
CA SER A 99 11.61 9.48 2.67
C SER A 99 12.55 8.28 2.85
N VAL A 100 12.66 7.49 1.79
CA VAL A 100 13.53 6.34 1.63
C VAL A 100 14.42 6.60 0.44
N LYS A 101 15.72 6.80 0.64
CA LYS A 101 16.73 6.86 -0.43
C LYS A 101 17.36 5.50 -0.62
N ILE A 102 17.05 4.84 -1.73
CA ILE A 102 17.71 3.58 -2.11
C ILE A 102 19.14 3.90 -2.54
N ILE A 103 20.11 3.21 -1.94
CA ILE A 103 21.54 3.38 -2.22
C ILE A 103 22.16 2.14 -2.88
N GLU A 104 21.47 1.01 -2.83
CA GLU A 104 21.84 -0.22 -3.52
C GLU A 104 20.61 -1.06 -3.79
N HIS A 105 20.43 -1.54 -5.04
CA HIS A 105 19.38 -2.47 -5.42
C HIS A 105 19.98 -3.70 -6.10
N LYS A 106 19.84 -4.84 -5.44
CA LYS A 106 20.26 -6.16 -5.97
C LYS A 106 19.08 -6.89 -6.58
N LEU A 107 19.15 -7.13 -7.88
CA LEU A 107 18.16 -7.90 -8.62
C LEU A 107 18.16 -9.38 -8.20
N PRO A 108 17.04 -10.09 -8.41
CA PRO A 108 17.00 -11.55 -8.31
C PRO A 108 18.09 -12.22 -9.17
N ASN A 109 18.65 -13.33 -8.67
CA ASN A 109 19.67 -14.11 -9.36
C ASN A 109 19.55 -15.61 -9.01
N THR A 110 20.47 -16.44 -9.48
CA THR A 110 20.47 -17.90 -9.24
C THR A 110 20.56 -18.31 -7.77
N TRP A 111 21.04 -17.42 -6.89
CA TRP A 111 21.21 -17.68 -5.45
C TRP A 111 20.10 -17.09 -4.60
N SER A 112 19.38 -16.10 -5.10
CA SER A 112 18.26 -15.45 -4.42
C SER A 112 17.24 -14.97 -5.43
N THR A 113 16.02 -15.46 -5.33
CA THR A 113 14.89 -15.06 -6.19
C THR A 113 14.26 -13.73 -5.78
N CYS A 114 14.75 -13.12 -4.70
CA CYS A 114 14.21 -11.91 -4.11
C CYS A 114 14.97 -10.65 -4.55
N HIS A 115 14.24 -9.55 -4.71
CA HIS A 115 14.81 -8.21 -4.70
C HIS A 115 15.34 -7.89 -3.30
N ARG A 116 16.50 -7.23 -3.23
CA ARG A 116 17.17 -6.83 -1.99
C ARG A 116 17.62 -5.40 -2.11
N ILE A 117 17.38 -4.59 -1.09
CA ILE A 117 17.77 -3.18 -1.13
C ILE A 117 18.53 -2.79 0.13
N LYS A 118 19.43 -1.81 -0.04
CA LYS A 118 20.00 -1.02 1.04
C LYS A 118 19.55 0.41 0.88
N PHE A 119 19.08 1.02 1.94
CA PHE A 119 18.48 2.35 1.87
C PHE A 119 18.76 3.18 3.13
N ILE A 120 18.66 4.48 2.97
CA ILE A 120 18.74 5.44 4.07
C ILE A 120 17.35 6.08 4.23
N VAL A 121 16.91 6.17 5.47
CA VAL A 121 15.68 6.87 5.84
C VAL A 121 16.02 8.28 6.28
N TYR A 122 15.28 9.25 5.73
CA TYR A 122 15.36 10.64 6.15
C TYR A 122 13.99 11.18 6.57
N LYS A 123 14.00 12.21 7.41
CA LYS A 123 12.90 13.16 7.56
C LYS A 123 13.31 14.41 6.79
N LEU A 124 12.76 14.57 5.59
CA LEU A 124 12.99 15.75 4.72
C LEU A 124 12.01 16.85 5.10
N SER A 125 12.47 18.09 5.08
CA SER A 125 11.66 19.29 5.28
C SER A 125 10.69 19.52 4.11
N ASN A 126 11.09 19.14 2.88
CA ASN A 126 10.26 19.19 1.68
C ASN A 126 10.44 17.91 0.85
N THR A 127 9.33 17.25 0.53
CA THR A 127 9.28 16.04 -0.30
C THR A 127 8.62 16.25 -1.66
N GLU A 128 8.15 17.46 -2.01
CA GLU A 128 7.33 17.74 -3.19
C GLU A 128 7.96 17.26 -4.51
N ASN A 129 9.28 17.41 -4.62
CA ASN A 129 10.02 17.02 -5.83
C ASN A 129 10.09 15.51 -6.05
N TYR A 130 9.85 14.72 -5.00
CA TYR A 130 9.94 13.26 -5.00
C TYR A 130 8.56 12.60 -4.89
N GLN A 131 7.49 13.40 -4.70
CA GLN A 131 6.15 12.86 -4.57
C GLN A 131 5.61 12.36 -5.91
N THR A 132 5.16 11.12 -5.90
CA THR A 132 4.47 10.44 -7.01
C THR A 132 3.03 10.07 -6.65
N GLU A 133 2.68 10.22 -5.37
CA GLU A 133 1.38 9.83 -4.83
C GLU A 133 0.99 10.68 -3.61
N ILE A 134 -0.31 10.75 -3.32
CA ILE A 134 -0.81 11.22 -2.02
C ILE A 134 -1.80 10.22 -1.45
N VAL A 135 -1.81 10.12 -0.12
CA VAL A 135 -2.83 9.42 0.65
C VAL A 135 -3.96 10.40 0.98
N TRP A 136 -5.19 9.92 0.94
CA TRP A 136 -6.35 10.75 1.25
C TRP A 136 -6.28 11.28 2.70
N SER A 137 -6.54 12.57 2.83
CA SER A 137 -6.85 13.25 4.09
C SER A 137 -7.67 14.49 3.79
N LYS A 138 -8.31 15.06 4.79
CA LYS A 138 -9.02 16.34 4.63
C LYS A 138 -8.13 17.49 4.17
N LYS A 139 -6.82 17.39 4.45
CA LYS A 139 -5.81 18.39 4.04
C LYS A 139 -5.28 18.14 2.63
N ASN A 140 -5.25 16.88 2.20
CA ASN A 140 -4.71 16.46 0.90
C ASN A 140 -5.80 16.47 -0.18
N THR A 141 -6.33 17.66 -0.49
CA THR A 141 -7.27 17.82 -1.60
C THR A 141 -6.56 17.82 -2.93
N LEU A 142 -7.23 17.30 -3.97
CA LEU A 142 -6.67 17.27 -5.33
C LEU A 142 -6.47 18.69 -5.88
N LYS A 143 -5.37 18.85 -6.61
CA LYS A 143 -5.01 20.06 -7.37
C LYS A 143 -4.56 19.62 -8.74
N TRP A 144 -4.72 20.47 -9.76
CA TRP A 144 -4.32 20.12 -11.13
C TRP A 144 -2.83 19.84 -11.29
N GLU A 145 -1.98 20.41 -10.44
CA GLU A 145 -0.53 20.20 -10.41
C GLU A 145 -0.14 18.75 -10.08
N LEU A 146 -1.06 17.98 -9.47
CA LEU A 146 -0.87 16.57 -9.13
C LEU A 146 -1.18 15.63 -10.31
N PHE A 147 -1.81 16.12 -11.37
CA PHE A 147 -2.16 15.32 -12.56
C PHE A 147 -1.01 15.42 -13.58
N LYS A 148 0.01 14.56 -13.40
CA LYS A 148 1.26 14.59 -14.18
C LYS A 148 1.26 13.62 -15.37
N GLY A 149 0.23 12.78 -15.51
CA GLY A 149 0.10 11.80 -16.59
C GLY A 149 -0.11 12.46 -17.97
N ILE A 150 0.23 11.72 -19.01
CA ILE A 150 0.07 12.17 -20.40
C ILE A 150 -1.42 12.11 -20.78
N PRO A 151 -2.05 13.26 -21.16
CA PRO A 151 -3.45 13.29 -21.52
C PRO A 151 -3.77 12.42 -22.74
N LYS A 152 -4.87 11.64 -22.67
CA LYS A 152 -5.44 10.88 -23.79
C LYS A 152 -6.64 11.64 -24.35
N VAL A 153 -6.90 11.44 -25.65
CA VAL A 153 -7.92 12.20 -26.40
C VAL A 153 -9.36 11.82 -26.01
N ASP A 154 -9.55 10.62 -25.49
CA ASP A 154 -10.85 10.01 -25.20
C ASP A 154 -11.55 10.52 -23.95
N LYS A 155 -10.81 11.13 -23.01
CA LYS A 155 -11.34 11.60 -21.72
C LYS A 155 -10.81 13.00 -21.37
N SER A 156 -11.70 13.84 -20.82
CA SER A 156 -11.34 15.18 -20.32
C SER A 156 -10.34 15.12 -19.16
N SER A 157 -10.49 14.14 -18.27
CA SER A 157 -9.55 13.80 -17.21
C SER A 157 -9.59 12.33 -16.88
N PHE A 158 -8.53 11.83 -16.25
CA PHE A 158 -8.46 10.49 -15.72
C PHE A 158 -7.92 10.53 -14.30
N PHE A 159 -8.67 9.96 -13.38
CA PHE A 159 -8.28 9.74 -11.99
C PHE A 159 -7.65 8.36 -11.87
N CYS A 160 -6.42 8.30 -11.44
CA CYS A 160 -5.68 7.06 -11.19
C CYS A 160 -5.48 6.91 -9.69
N GLY A 161 -6.20 6.00 -9.07
CA GLY A 161 -6.09 5.75 -7.64
C GLY A 161 -6.56 4.34 -7.31
N TYR A 162 -6.16 3.88 -6.13
CA TYR A 162 -6.49 2.54 -5.63
C TYR A 162 -6.54 2.52 -4.10
N ILE A 163 -7.10 1.44 -3.56
CA ILE A 163 -7.05 1.15 -2.13
C ILE A 163 -5.87 0.21 -1.91
N ASP A 164 -4.84 0.70 -1.23
CA ASP A 164 -3.71 -0.11 -0.78
C ASP A 164 -4.08 -0.87 0.49
N VAL A 165 -3.74 -2.16 0.54
CA VAL A 165 -3.99 -3.02 1.69
C VAL A 165 -2.70 -3.74 2.06
N GLU A 166 -2.01 -3.22 3.05
CA GLU A 166 -0.78 -3.80 3.58
C GLU A 166 -1.07 -4.61 4.85
N PHE A 167 -0.70 -5.89 4.83
CA PHE A 167 -0.81 -6.73 6.01
C PHE A 167 0.41 -6.55 6.90
N ASN A 168 0.16 -6.10 8.14
CA ASN A 168 1.18 -5.98 9.17
C ASN A 168 1.56 -7.37 9.71
N GLU A 169 2.68 -7.45 10.45
CA GLU A 169 3.10 -8.68 11.10
C GLU A 169 1.96 -9.29 11.93
N MET A 170 1.56 -10.49 11.55
CA MET A 170 0.46 -11.22 12.17
C MET A 170 1.02 -12.08 13.29
N ASN A 171 0.80 -11.67 14.55
CA ASN A 171 1.23 -12.42 15.72
C ASN A 171 0.22 -13.53 16.09
N PHE A 172 -0.07 -14.45 15.16
CA PHE A 172 -0.89 -15.62 15.44
C PHE A 172 -0.13 -16.68 16.28
N PRO A 173 -0.81 -17.39 17.19
CA PRO A 173 -2.22 -17.30 17.55
C PRO A 173 -2.55 -16.24 18.62
N LYS A 174 -1.57 -15.50 19.13
CA LYS A 174 -1.73 -14.57 20.27
C LYS A 174 -2.32 -13.20 19.89
N GLY A 175 -2.34 -12.85 18.60
CA GLY A 175 -2.83 -11.55 18.12
C GLY A 175 -3.89 -11.69 17.03
N LYS A 176 -4.54 -10.55 16.72
CA LYS A 176 -5.41 -10.42 15.55
C LYS A 176 -4.58 -10.00 14.36
N GLY A 177 -4.98 -10.41 13.16
CA GLY A 177 -4.45 -9.82 11.93
C GLY A 177 -4.75 -8.33 11.87
N LYS A 178 -3.79 -7.53 11.43
CA LYS A 178 -3.94 -6.10 11.19
C LYS A 178 -3.62 -5.80 9.74
N ALA A 179 -4.33 -4.84 9.17
CA ALA A 179 -4.05 -4.32 7.84
C ALA A 179 -4.07 -2.81 7.88
N ASP A 180 -3.06 -2.19 7.28
CA ASP A 180 -3.10 -0.78 6.95
C ASP A 180 -3.82 -0.65 5.60
N ILE A 181 -4.89 0.13 5.58
CA ILE A 181 -5.74 0.28 4.40
C ILE A 181 -5.74 1.77 4.05
N THR A 182 -5.16 2.12 2.91
CA THR A 182 -4.97 3.52 2.52
C THR A 182 -5.47 3.78 1.10
N PRO A 183 -6.33 4.78 0.90
CA PRO A 183 -6.69 5.25 -0.44
C PRO A 183 -5.56 6.14 -0.99
N ILE A 184 -5.06 5.78 -2.15
CA ILE A 184 -3.92 6.43 -2.81
C ILE A 184 -4.36 7.04 -4.13
N PHE A 185 -3.92 8.27 -4.39
CA PHE A 185 -3.98 8.92 -5.69
C PHE A 185 -2.58 8.98 -6.29
N LEU A 186 -2.44 8.50 -7.54
CA LEU A 186 -1.17 8.44 -8.26
C LEU A 186 -1.07 9.60 -9.26
N PHE A 187 0.09 10.27 -9.31
CA PHE A 187 0.30 11.45 -10.14
C PHE A 187 0.54 11.10 -11.61
N ASP A 188 1.42 10.13 -11.88
CA ASP A 188 1.96 9.89 -13.22
C ASP A 188 0.98 9.21 -14.19
N CYS A 189 -0.05 8.56 -13.67
CA CYS A 189 -1.14 8.00 -14.48
C CYS A 189 -2.41 8.85 -14.46
N SER A 190 -2.52 9.82 -13.55
CA SER A 190 -3.63 10.79 -13.53
C SER A 190 -3.37 11.95 -14.47
N TYR A 191 -4.35 12.27 -15.31
CA TYR A 191 -4.19 13.38 -16.28
C TYR A 191 -5.45 14.22 -16.45
N VAL A 192 -5.27 15.39 -16.98
CA VAL A 192 -6.34 16.29 -17.44
C VAL A 192 -5.94 16.93 -18.76
N GLN A 193 -6.86 17.04 -19.69
CA GLN A 193 -6.64 17.80 -20.91
C GLN A 193 -6.47 19.30 -20.56
N PRO A 194 -5.43 20.00 -21.02
CA PRO A 194 -5.12 21.37 -20.60
C PRO A 194 -6.31 22.35 -20.75
N LEU A 195 -7.04 22.26 -21.85
CA LEU A 195 -8.19 23.12 -22.14
C LEU A 195 -9.47 22.74 -21.36
N LYS A 196 -9.47 21.62 -20.65
CA LYS A 196 -10.63 21.12 -19.87
C LYS A 196 -10.48 21.40 -18.37
N LYS A 197 -9.35 21.96 -17.93
CA LYS A 197 -9.14 22.31 -16.51
C LYS A 197 -10.19 23.33 -16.05
N ASN A 198 -11.02 22.90 -15.12
CA ASN A 198 -11.99 23.77 -14.44
C ASN A 198 -12.32 23.21 -13.05
N LYS A 199 -12.99 23.99 -12.23
CA LYS A 199 -13.33 23.61 -10.85
C LYS A 199 -14.24 22.39 -10.79
N TYR A 200 -15.23 22.28 -11.66
CA TYR A 200 -16.22 21.19 -11.62
C TYR A 200 -15.58 19.83 -11.95
N LEU A 201 -14.70 19.80 -12.95
CA LEU A 201 -13.97 18.61 -13.30
C LEU A 201 -12.97 18.21 -12.20
N LEU A 202 -12.41 19.18 -11.46
CA LEU A 202 -11.58 18.90 -10.29
C LEU A 202 -12.42 18.34 -9.14
N ASP A 203 -13.58 18.93 -8.85
CA ASP A 203 -14.53 18.43 -7.85
C ASP A 203 -14.99 16.99 -8.19
N TYR A 204 -15.21 16.67 -9.48
CA TYR A 204 -15.53 15.31 -9.91
C TYR A 204 -14.40 14.30 -9.59
N ASN A 205 -13.15 14.66 -9.85
CA ASN A 205 -12.03 13.80 -9.47
C ASN A 205 -11.85 13.71 -7.95
N GLN A 206 -12.16 14.80 -7.20
CA GLN A 206 -12.14 14.76 -5.74
C GLN A 206 -13.20 13.79 -5.20
N VAL A 207 -14.41 13.77 -5.76
CA VAL A 207 -15.46 12.79 -5.36
C VAL A 207 -14.99 11.36 -5.60
N LYS A 208 -14.23 11.07 -6.67
CA LYS A 208 -13.62 9.74 -6.87
C LYS A 208 -12.63 9.39 -5.77
N PHE A 209 -11.83 10.36 -5.33
CA PHE A 209 -10.88 10.16 -4.22
C PHE A 209 -11.60 9.95 -2.90
N ASP A 210 -12.67 10.69 -2.66
CA ASP A 210 -13.52 10.54 -1.47
C ASP A 210 -14.25 9.19 -1.44
N LEU A 211 -14.65 8.66 -2.61
CA LEU A 211 -15.19 7.29 -2.72
C LEU A 211 -14.14 6.24 -2.33
N LEU A 212 -12.87 6.36 -2.77
CA LEU A 212 -11.81 5.46 -2.33
C LEU A 212 -11.67 5.47 -0.80
N GLU A 213 -11.69 6.66 -0.16
CA GLU A 213 -11.64 6.75 1.30
C GLU A 213 -12.86 6.12 1.95
N PHE A 214 -14.07 6.37 1.45
CA PHE A 214 -15.28 5.77 2.00
C PHE A 214 -15.22 4.24 1.98
N TYR A 215 -14.77 3.65 0.86
CA TYR A 215 -14.64 2.19 0.76
C TYR A 215 -13.46 1.64 1.56
N SER A 216 -12.38 2.41 1.73
CA SER A 216 -11.32 2.10 2.68
C SER A 216 -11.83 2.04 4.12
N ARG A 217 -12.70 2.97 4.52
CA ARG A 217 -13.37 2.96 5.84
C ARG A 217 -14.26 1.74 6.03
N LYS A 218 -15.02 1.35 5.01
CA LYS A 218 -15.81 0.10 5.03
C LYS A 218 -14.90 -1.11 5.28
N MET A 219 -13.79 -1.22 4.56
CA MET A 219 -12.83 -2.30 4.77
C MET A 219 -12.28 -2.29 6.19
N ARG A 220 -11.83 -1.16 6.72
CA ARG A 220 -11.32 -1.05 8.10
C ARG A 220 -12.36 -1.48 9.13
N SER A 221 -13.63 -1.07 8.97
CA SER A 221 -14.74 -1.49 9.81
C SER A 221 -14.93 -3.00 9.81
N GLU A 222 -14.90 -3.66 8.65
CA GLU A 222 -15.05 -5.11 8.55
C GLU A 222 -13.85 -5.85 9.15
N PHE A 223 -12.62 -5.37 8.92
CA PHE A 223 -11.42 -5.94 9.53
C PHE A 223 -11.44 -5.82 11.07
N GLN A 224 -11.89 -4.68 11.60
CA GLN A 224 -11.97 -4.47 13.05
C GLN A 224 -12.98 -5.40 13.73
N LYS A 225 -14.10 -5.70 13.08
CA LYS A 225 -15.13 -6.63 13.58
C LYS A 225 -14.67 -8.10 13.58
N SER A 226 -13.62 -8.42 12.82
CA SER A 226 -13.16 -9.81 12.70
C SER A 226 -12.53 -10.30 13.99
N ASN A 227 -12.84 -11.57 14.36
CA ASN A 227 -12.23 -12.27 15.49
C ASN A 227 -11.36 -13.46 15.03
N ILE A 228 -10.76 -13.33 13.85
CA ILE A 228 -9.98 -14.40 13.25
C ILE A 228 -8.58 -14.45 13.89
N ASN A 229 -8.20 -15.63 14.38
CA ASN A 229 -6.96 -15.88 15.11
C ASN A 229 -6.01 -16.86 14.39
N SER A 230 -6.21 -17.09 13.09
CA SER A 230 -5.41 -17.98 12.26
C SER A 230 -5.07 -17.28 10.95
N GLU A 231 -3.81 -17.35 10.54
CA GLU A 231 -3.29 -16.67 9.35
C GLU A 231 -4.03 -17.06 8.06
N ASP A 232 -4.18 -18.35 7.79
CA ASP A 232 -4.88 -18.83 6.59
C ASP A 232 -6.34 -18.35 6.51
N LYS A 233 -7.04 -18.35 7.66
CA LYS A 233 -8.42 -17.85 7.71
C LYS A 233 -8.46 -16.34 7.54
N TRP A 234 -7.47 -15.64 8.10
CA TRP A 234 -7.35 -14.20 7.96
C TRP A 234 -7.11 -13.79 6.51
N LEU A 235 -6.17 -14.39 5.81
CA LEU A 235 -5.89 -14.08 4.41
C LEU A 235 -7.11 -14.35 3.50
N LYS A 236 -7.80 -15.47 3.71
CA LYS A 236 -9.04 -15.77 2.97
C LYS A 236 -10.16 -14.78 3.27
N PHE A 237 -10.30 -14.38 4.53
CA PHE A 237 -11.25 -13.35 4.95
C PHE A 237 -10.90 -12.01 4.32
N ALA A 238 -9.64 -11.58 4.42
CA ALA A 238 -9.15 -10.33 3.87
C ALA A 238 -9.41 -10.23 2.35
N LYS A 239 -9.07 -11.29 1.61
CA LYS A 239 -9.37 -11.35 0.18
C LYS A 239 -10.87 -11.23 -0.10
N LYS A 240 -11.73 -11.95 0.63
CA LYS A 240 -13.19 -11.89 0.44
C LYS A 240 -13.72 -10.48 0.70
N ILE A 241 -13.27 -9.81 1.78
CA ILE A 241 -13.70 -8.45 2.10
C ILE A 241 -13.23 -7.48 1.01
N TYR A 242 -11.96 -7.59 0.60
CA TYR A 242 -11.42 -6.77 -0.48
C TYR A 242 -12.26 -6.93 -1.76
N ASP A 243 -12.45 -8.16 -2.24
CA ASP A 243 -13.18 -8.44 -3.50
C ASP A 243 -14.62 -7.89 -3.44
N ASN A 244 -15.32 -8.07 -2.32
CA ASN A 244 -16.71 -7.61 -2.16
C ASN A 244 -16.80 -6.09 -2.14
N ILE A 245 -15.98 -5.43 -1.31
CA ILE A 245 -16.02 -3.98 -1.13
C ILE A 245 -15.50 -3.28 -2.40
N TYR A 246 -14.51 -3.85 -3.06
CA TYR A 246 -14.00 -3.30 -4.32
C TYR A 246 -15.05 -3.34 -5.43
N LYS A 247 -15.83 -4.42 -5.50
CA LYS A 247 -16.97 -4.50 -6.42
C LYS A 247 -18.06 -3.44 -6.17
N GLU A 248 -18.34 -3.15 -4.89
CA GLU A 248 -19.25 -2.06 -4.55
C GLU A 248 -18.68 -0.69 -4.96
N TYR A 249 -17.38 -0.48 -4.72
CA TYR A 249 -16.67 0.72 -5.18
C TYR A 249 -16.76 0.89 -6.70
N GLU A 250 -16.49 -0.16 -7.48
CA GLU A 250 -16.59 -0.13 -8.95
C GLU A 250 -18.01 0.22 -9.41
N THR A 251 -19.02 -0.28 -8.70
CA THR A 251 -20.42 0.01 -9.00
C THR A 251 -20.74 1.49 -8.76
N ASP A 252 -20.35 2.04 -7.60
CA ASP A 252 -20.59 3.46 -7.30
C ASP A 252 -19.75 4.37 -8.20
N LEU A 253 -18.53 3.97 -8.57
CA LEU A 253 -17.70 4.70 -9.53
C LEU A 253 -18.36 4.75 -10.92
N PHE A 254 -18.89 3.63 -11.41
CA PHE A 254 -19.63 3.57 -12.67
C PHE A 254 -20.88 4.45 -12.64
N ASN A 255 -21.64 4.42 -11.54
CA ASN A 255 -22.82 5.26 -11.35
C ASN A 255 -22.46 6.76 -11.33
N LEU A 256 -21.39 7.13 -10.60
CA LEU A 256 -20.88 8.51 -10.60
C LEU A 256 -20.51 8.94 -12.03
N GLU A 257 -19.79 8.12 -12.79
CA GLU A 257 -19.34 8.44 -14.15
C GLU A 257 -20.54 8.65 -15.08
N THR A 258 -21.50 7.74 -15.05
CA THR A 258 -22.67 7.79 -15.94
C THR A 258 -23.66 8.88 -15.56
N GLU A 259 -24.01 9.01 -14.29
CA GLU A 259 -24.99 10.00 -13.82
C GLU A 259 -24.50 11.42 -13.98
N THR A 260 -23.19 11.65 -13.83
CA THR A 260 -22.59 12.99 -13.97
C THR A 260 -22.12 13.30 -15.40
N ASN A 261 -22.32 12.39 -16.35
CA ASN A 261 -21.72 12.47 -17.68
C ASN A 261 -20.23 12.80 -17.60
N PHE A 262 -19.47 11.98 -16.81
CA PHE A 262 -18.04 12.16 -16.55
C PHE A 262 -17.68 13.53 -15.95
N GLY A 263 -18.54 14.09 -15.11
CA GLY A 263 -18.36 15.36 -14.41
C GLY A 263 -18.86 16.58 -15.17
N GLU A 264 -19.52 16.43 -16.32
CA GLU A 264 -20.11 17.51 -17.09
C GLU A 264 -21.47 17.96 -16.55
N ASP A 265 -22.26 17.06 -15.96
CA ASP A 265 -23.51 17.39 -15.26
C ASP A 265 -23.22 17.84 -13.81
N TYR A 266 -23.11 19.16 -13.65
CA TYR A 266 -22.79 19.74 -12.35
C TYR A 266 -23.91 19.53 -11.30
N SER A 267 -25.16 19.51 -11.69
CA SER A 267 -26.28 19.28 -10.75
C SER A 267 -26.21 17.89 -10.13
N ARG A 268 -25.96 16.88 -10.95
CA ARG A 268 -25.74 15.51 -10.49
C ARG A 268 -24.46 15.38 -9.67
N LEU A 269 -23.40 16.06 -10.09
CA LEU A 269 -22.15 16.07 -9.33
C LEU A 269 -22.33 16.64 -7.91
N LEU A 270 -23.11 17.71 -7.72
CA LEU A 270 -23.41 18.24 -6.39
C LEU A 270 -24.12 17.22 -5.51
N SER A 271 -25.06 16.45 -6.07
CA SER A 271 -25.74 15.37 -5.34
C SER A 271 -24.76 14.28 -4.89
N TRP A 272 -23.84 13.91 -5.76
CA TRP A 272 -22.78 12.94 -5.43
C TRP A 272 -21.80 13.47 -4.38
N LYS A 273 -21.42 14.73 -4.47
CA LYS A 273 -20.58 15.39 -3.46
C LYS A 273 -21.25 15.37 -2.08
N PHE A 274 -22.52 15.75 -2.00
CA PHE A 274 -23.29 15.69 -0.75
C PHE A 274 -23.37 14.26 -0.20
N LYS A 275 -23.70 13.27 -1.04
CA LYS A 275 -23.71 11.84 -0.65
C LYS A 275 -22.35 11.38 -0.12
N SER A 276 -21.26 11.80 -0.77
CA SER A 276 -19.90 11.48 -0.36
C SER A 276 -19.56 12.08 1.00
N ASP A 277 -19.83 13.35 1.20
CA ASP A 277 -19.63 14.05 2.47
C ASP A 277 -20.42 13.39 3.62
N GLU A 278 -21.67 13.01 3.37
CA GLU A 278 -22.52 12.33 4.35
C GLU A 278 -21.93 10.94 4.72
N ASN A 279 -21.50 10.16 3.72
CA ASN A 279 -20.90 8.86 3.92
C ASN A 279 -19.58 8.96 4.72
N LEU A 280 -18.73 9.93 4.40
CA LEU A 280 -17.50 10.18 5.13
C LEU A 280 -17.77 10.62 6.58
N ASN A 281 -18.78 11.43 6.81
CA ASN A 281 -19.16 11.84 8.16
C ASN A 281 -19.72 10.68 9.00
N LYS A 282 -20.56 9.82 8.42
CA LYS A 282 -21.11 8.63 9.11
C LYS A 282 -20.03 7.61 9.48
N SER A 283 -18.95 7.53 8.69
CA SER A 283 -17.85 6.58 8.88
C SER A 283 -16.58 7.21 9.46
N LYS A 284 -16.67 8.37 10.10
CA LYS A 284 -15.53 9.17 10.58
C LYS A 284 -14.58 8.43 11.52
N GLU A 285 -15.08 7.47 12.31
CA GLU A 285 -14.28 6.66 13.24
C GLU A 285 -13.24 5.79 12.52
N PHE A 286 -13.54 5.42 11.27
CA PHE A 286 -12.64 4.61 10.42
C PHE A 286 -11.82 5.45 9.44
N SER A 287 -11.73 6.77 9.65
CA SER A 287 -10.94 7.66 8.78
C SER A 287 -9.47 7.28 8.74
N THR A 288 -8.82 7.41 7.57
CA THR A 288 -7.35 7.27 7.43
C THR A 288 -6.60 8.18 8.42
N GLU A 289 -7.21 9.30 8.82
CA GLU A 289 -6.62 10.24 9.80
C GLU A 289 -6.55 9.69 11.23
N ASN A 290 -7.23 8.58 11.53
CA ASN A 290 -7.27 7.96 12.86
C ASN A 290 -6.36 6.73 12.99
N TYR A 291 -5.61 6.38 11.94
CA TYR A 291 -4.74 5.19 11.86
C TYR A 291 -3.27 5.52 11.74
#